data_e4d02e39d280248123761f21c23e1777
#
_entry.id   e4d02e39d280248123761f21c23e1777
#
_cell.length_a   1.000
_cell.length_b   1.000
_cell.length_c   1.000
_cell.angle_alpha   90.00
_cell.angle_beta   90.00
_cell.angle_gamma   90.00
#
_symmetry.space_group_name_H-M   'P 1'
#
loop_
_entity.id
_entity.type
_entity.pdbx_description
1 polymer ?
#
loop_
_entity_poly.entity_id
_entity_poly.type
_entity_poly.pdbx_seq_one_letter_code
_entity_poly.pdbx_strand_id
1 'polypeptide(L)'
;VELNIEYDEITTWTTDGFFRETPKKVAQFRQLGASTVEMECAALAACAQFRKIDFAQFLFTADTLADMDNYDERDWGGKSHSVGLNIGAKVLTKIK
;
A
#
# COMPACT_ATOMS: atom_id res chain seq x y z
N VAL A 1 5.61 6.95 16.10
CA VAL A 1 6.33 7.93 15.29
C VAL A 1 5.60 9.27 15.33
N GLU A 2 6.29 10.31 15.74
CA GLU A 2 5.69 11.64 15.96
C GLU A 2 5.87 12.52 14.73
N LEU A 3 5.08 12.28 13.68
CA LEU A 3 5.13 13.07 12.45
C LEU A 3 3.93 13.98 12.27
N ASN A 4 3.00 14.00 13.22
CA ASN A 4 1.75 14.77 13.14
C ASN A 4 0.96 14.51 11.84
N ILE A 5 0.97 13.26 11.38
CA ILE A 5 0.28 12.82 10.18
C ILE A 5 -0.80 11.83 10.60
N GLU A 6 -2.02 12.05 10.14
CA GLU A 6 -3.10 11.11 10.35
C GLU A 6 -2.88 9.88 9.46
N TYR A 7 -2.99 8.68 10.05
CA TYR A 7 -2.89 7.44 9.31
C TYR A 7 -3.76 6.37 9.97
N ASP A 8 -4.12 5.36 9.19
CA ASP A 8 -4.86 4.19 9.67
C ASP A 8 -4.01 2.94 9.51
N GLU A 9 -4.12 2.03 10.46
CA GLU A 9 -3.54 0.70 10.32
C GLU A 9 -4.56 -0.19 9.61
N ILE A 10 -4.18 -0.71 8.48
CA ILE A 10 -5.09 -1.43 7.60
C ILE A 10 -4.47 -2.74 7.12
N THR A 11 -5.32 -3.59 6.55
CA THR A 11 -4.89 -4.80 5.87
C THR A 11 -4.80 -4.52 4.37
N THR A 12 -3.70 -4.92 3.76
CA THR A 12 -3.50 -4.77 2.33
C THR A 12 -3.52 -6.14 1.64
N TRP A 13 -3.89 -6.11 0.37
CA TRP A 13 -3.83 -7.26 -0.52
C TRP A 13 -2.69 -7.03 -1.51
N THR A 14 -1.77 -8.00 -1.62
CA THR A 14 -0.71 -7.96 -2.62
C THR A 14 -1.13 -8.75 -3.84
N THR A 15 -1.18 -8.09 -5.00
CA THR A 15 -1.43 -8.74 -6.29
C THR A 15 -0.16 -8.77 -7.12
N ASP A 16 -0.03 -9.73 -8.01
CA ASP A 16 1.13 -9.85 -8.90
C ASP A 16 0.92 -9.15 -10.26
N GLY A 17 -0.24 -8.57 -10.49
CA GLY A 17 -0.52 -7.80 -11.70
C GLY A 17 -1.83 -7.03 -11.59
N PHE A 18 -1.82 -5.76 -12.00
CA PHE A 18 -3.03 -4.94 -11.89
C PHE A 18 -4.20 -5.52 -12.70
N PHE A 19 -3.90 -6.23 -13.79
CA PHE A 19 -4.92 -6.89 -14.61
C PHE A 19 -5.59 -8.07 -13.90
N ARG A 20 -5.08 -8.48 -12.75
CA ARG A 20 -5.67 -9.52 -11.90
C ARG A 20 -6.62 -8.97 -10.85
N GLU A 21 -6.80 -7.66 -10.81
CA GLU A 21 -7.70 -6.98 -9.89
C GLU A 21 -9.14 -7.02 -10.42
N THR A 22 -9.70 -8.24 -10.53
CA THR A 22 -11.05 -8.45 -11.03
C THR A 22 -12.08 -8.09 -9.98
N PRO A 23 -13.36 -7.75 -10.38
CA PRO A 23 -14.41 -7.47 -9.39
C PRO A 23 -14.62 -8.61 -8.39
N LYS A 24 -14.49 -9.85 -8.85
CA LYS A 24 -14.63 -11.03 -7.98
C LYS A 24 -13.53 -11.05 -6.91
N LYS A 25 -12.27 -10.80 -7.30
CA LYS A 25 -11.16 -10.77 -6.35
C LYS A 25 -11.26 -9.59 -5.40
N VAL A 26 -11.68 -8.43 -5.89
CA VAL A 26 -11.89 -7.25 -5.04
C VAL A 26 -12.91 -7.57 -3.95
N ALA A 27 -14.05 -8.17 -4.33
CA ALA A 27 -15.06 -8.56 -3.36
C ALA A 27 -14.54 -9.58 -2.35
N GLN A 28 -13.79 -10.58 -2.82
CA GLN A 28 -13.22 -11.63 -1.97
C GLN A 28 -12.28 -11.04 -0.91
N PHE A 29 -11.34 -10.18 -1.32
CA PHE A 29 -10.35 -9.62 -0.39
C PHE A 29 -10.97 -8.56 0.53
N ARG A 30 -12.01 -7.85 0.09
CA ARG A 30 -12.78 -6.99 0.99
C ARG A 30 -13.43 -7.78 2.13
N GLN A 31 -13.98 -8.95 1.83
CA GLN A 31 -14.56 -9.82 2.85
C GLN A 31 -13.50 -10.29 3.85
N LEU A 32 -12.24 -10.41 3.42
CA LEU A 32 -11.13 -10.76 4.29
C LEU A 32 -10.57 -9.56 5.06
N GLY A 33 -11.16 -8.38 4.88
CA GLY A 33 -10.77 -7.18 5.61
C GLY A 33 -9.76 -6.29 4.93
N ALA A 34 -9.39 -6.58 3.67
CA ALA A 34 -8.43 -5.75 2.95
C ALA A 34 -9.06 -4.42 2.54
N SER A 35 -8.35 -3.33 2.81
CA SER A 35 -8.77 -1.97 2.47
C SER A 35 -8.00 -1.39 1.29
N THR A 36 -6.84 -1.96 0.98
CA THR A 36 -5.96 -1.50 -0.10
C THR A 36 -5.41 -2.67 -0.87
N VAL A 37 -4.90 -2.39 -2.07
CA VAL A 37 -4.19 -3.34 -2.92
C VAL A 37 -2.89 -2.69 -3.40
N GLU A 38 -1.83 -3.48 -3.43
CA GLU A 38 -0.51 -3.07 -3.89
C GLU A 38 0.22 -4.29 -4.46
N MET A 39 1.45 -4.15 -4.88
CA MET A 39 2.13 -5.21 -5.63
C MET A 39 3.45 -5.68 -5.02
N GLU A 40 3.89 -5.14 -3.90
CA GLU A 40 5.22 -5.40 -3.37
C GLU A 40 5.27 -5.97 -1.95
N CYS A 41 4.25 -5.75 -1.14
CA CYS A 41 4.31 -6.00 0.29
C CYS A 41 4.63 -7.46 0.64
N ALA A 42 3.98 -8.42 -0.01
CA ALA A 42 4.19 -9.82 0.31
C ALA A 42 5.64 -10.25 0.07
N ALA A 43 6.23 -9.83 -1.06
CA ALA A 43 7.61 -10.15 -1.39
C ALA A 43 8.59 -9.50 -0.41
N LEU A 44 8.38 -8.23 -0.11
CA LEU A 44 9.25 -7.49 0.82
C LEU A 44 9.17 -8.06 2.23
N ALA A 45 7.96 -8.39 2.69
CA ALA A 45 7.76 -8.99 4.00
C ALA A 45 8.44 -10.36 4.10
N ALA A 46 8.33 -11.18 3.05
CA ALA A 46 8.99 -12.48 3.00
C ALA A 46 10.51 -12.35 3.03
N CYS A 47 11.07 -11.40 2.28
CA CYS A 47 12.51 -11.13 2.31
C CYS A 47 12.97 -10.66 3.69
N ALA A 48 12.21 -9.78 4.33
CA ALA A 48 12.55 -9.28 5.66
C ALA A 48 12.54 -10.40 6.68
N GLN A 49 11.55 -11.28 6.62
CA GLN A 49 11.46 -12.44 7.50
C GLN A 49 12.65 -13.39 7.31
N PHE A 50 13.01 -13.65 6.06
CA PHE A 50 14.14 -14.51 5.73
C PHE A 50 15.47 -13.93 6.24
N ARG A 51 15.63 -12.60 6.10
CA ARG A 51 16.84 -11.91 6.54
C ARG A 51 16.83 -11.56 8.03
N LYS A 52 15.73 -11.79 8.72
CA LYS A 52 15.54 -11.47 10.14
C LYS A 52 15.76 -9.99 10.43
N ILE A 53 15.18 -9.14 9.59
CA ILE A 53 15.21 -7.69 9.75
C ILE A 53 13.80 -7.16 9.96
N ASP A 54 13.69 -6.00 10.60
CA ASP A 54 12.42 -5.35 10.80
C ASP A 54 11.90 -4.77 9.48
N PHE A 55 10.60 -4.82 9.30
CA PHE A 55 9.94 -4.31 8.10
C PHE A 55 8.70 -3.54 8.49
N ALA A 56 8.53 -2.38 7.90
CA ALA A 56 7.32 -1.59 8.04
C ALA A 56 7.00 -0.97 6.68
N GLN A 57 5.73 -0.72 6.43
CA GLN A 57 5.29 -0.14 5.17
C GLN A 57 4.19 0.87 5.44
N PHE A 58 4.21 1.97 4.70
CA PHE A 58 3.08 2.88 4.65
C PHE A 58 2.65 3.04 3.20
N LEU A 59 1.37 3.32 3.02
CA LEU A 59 0.77 3.42 1.69
C LEU A 59 0.09 4.79 1.55
N PHE A 60 0.02 5.27 0.32
CA PHE A 60 -0.74 6.45 -0.03
C PHE A 60 -1.58 6.13 -1.25
N THR A 61 -2.70 6.85 -1.40
CA THR A 61 -3.64 6.58 -2.49
C THR A 61 -3.06 7.00 -3.84
N ALA A 62 -2.99 6.06 -4.78
CA ALA A 62 -2.59 6.33 -6.16
C ALA A 62 -3.80 6.25 -7.09
N ASP A 63 -4.60 5.21 -6.96
CA ASP A 63 -5.83 5.00 -7.73
C ASP A 63 -6.86 4.34 -6.82
N THR A 64 -8.07 4.07 -7.33
CA THR A 64 -9.10 3.45 -6.51
C THR A 64 -9.82 2.34 -7.27
N LEU A 65 -10.12 1.25 -6.56
CA LEU A 65 -10.97 0.16 -7.03
C LEU A 65 -12.33 0.17 -6.32
N ALA A 66 -12.64 1.24 -5.57
CA ALA A 66 -13.90 1.35 -4.85
C ALA A 66 -15.10 1.34 -5.82
N ASP A 67 -14.95 1.92 -6.99
CA ASP A 67 -15.94 1.91 -8.06
C ASP A 67 -15.28 1.36 -9.33
N MET A 68 -15.53 0.09 -9.61
CA MET A 68 -14.94 -0.59 -10.77
C MET A 68 -15.44 -0.08 -12.11
N ASP A 69 -16.66 0.54 -12.12
CA ASP A 69 -17.23 1.09 -13.34
C ASP A 69 -16.63 2.45 -13.71
N ASN A 70 -16.07 3.16 -12.73
CA ASN A 70 -15.47 4.48 -12.90
C ASN A 70 -14.03 4.49 -12.38
N TYR A 71 -13.23 3.57 -12.90
CA TYR A 71 -11.84 3.44 -12.51
C TYR A 71 -11.04 4.70 -12.85
N ASP A 72 -10.36 5.24 -11.84
CA ASP A 72 -9.56 6.45 -11.95
C ASP A 72 -8.09 6.13 -11.68
N GLU A 73 -7.26 6.31 -12.69
CA GLU A 73 -5.83 6.02 -12.60
C GLU A 73 -5.04 7.04 -11.77
N ARG A 74 -5.55 8.29 -11.65
CA ARG A 74 -4.90 9.36 -10.90
C ARG A 74 -3.42 9.55 -11.26
N ASP A 75 -3.11 9.52 -12.58
CA ASP A 75 -1.74 9.63 -13.07
C ASP A 75 -0.81 8.60 -12.38
N TRP A 76 -1.34 7.41 -12.09
CA TRP A 76 -0.63 6.32 -11.43
C TRP A 76 0.08 6.76 -10.13
N GLY A 77 -0.48 7.75 -9.44
CA GLY A 77 0.04 8.24 -8.18
C GLY A 77 1.23 9.18 -8.30
N GLY A 78 1.48 9.74 -9.50
CA GLY A 78 2.64 10.59 -9.73
C GLY A 78 2.77 11.77 -8.78
N LYS A 79 1.64 12.40 -8.44
CA LYS A 79 1.63 13.54 -7.50
C LYS A 79 1.89 13.14 -6.06
N SER A 80 1.61 11.89 -5.71
CA SER A 80 1.76 11.39 -4.34
C SER A 80 3.18 10.87 -4.05
N HIS A 81 3.96 10.55 -5.08
CA HIS A 81 5.27 9.93 -4.92
C HIS A 81 6.25 10.82 -4.15
N SER A 82 6.32 12.11 -4.47
CA SER A 82 7.24 13.01 -3.76
C SER A 82 6.85 13.21 -2.30
N VAL A 83 5.54 13.27 -2.00
CA VAL A 83 5.07 13.34 -0.62
C VAL A 83 5.43 12.04 0.12
N GLY A 84 5.22 10.89 -0.51
CA GLY A 84 5.58 9.59 0.06
C GLY A 84 7.06 9.46 0.36
N LEU A 85 7.93 9.91 -0.55
CA LEU A 85 9.38 9.89 -0.34
C LEU A 85 9.79 10.76 0.85
N ASN A 86 9.19 11.94 0.99
CA ASN A 86 9.47 12.83 2.11
C ASN A 86 9.06 12.21 3.44
N ILE A 87 7.90 11.59 3.49
CA ILE A 87 7.41 10.89 4.70
C ILE A 87 8.35 9.74 5.03
N GLY A 88 8.73 8.93 4.05
CA GLY A 88 9.64 7.80 4.26
C GLY A 88 10.98 8.23 4.82
N ALA A 89 11.56 9.31 4.27
CA ALA A 89 12.81 9.86 4.78
C ALA A 89 12.69 10.31 6.23
N LYS A 90 11.58 10.98 6.59
CA LYS A 90 11.34 11.41 7.96
C LYS A 90 11.19 10.23 8.93
N VAL A 91 10.48 9.17 8.50
CA VAL A 91 10.32 7.96 9.32
C VAL A 91 11.70 7.35 9.61
N LEU A 92 12.56 7.22 8.60
CA LEU A 92 13.89 6.66 8.77
C LEU A 92 14.73 7.44 9.78
N THR A 93 14.59 8.76 9.85
CA THR A 93 15.32 9.57 10.83
C THR A 93 14.83 9.37 12.26
N LYS A 94 13.63 8.84 12.46
CA LYS A 94 13.02 8.60 13.79
C LYS A 94 13.26 7.19 14.31
N ILE A 95 13.66 6.26 13.48
CA ILE A 95 13.96 4.89 13.87
C ILE A 95 15.38 4.84 14.46
N LYS A 96 15.49 4.21 15.62
CA LYS A 96 16.77 4.04 16.29
C LYS A 96 17.24 2.60 16.24
#